data_a0853f6e429fac49dc77f2d6494c4bf0
#
_entry.id   a0853f6e429fac49dc77f2d6494c4bf0
#
_cell.length_a   1.000
_cell.length_b   1.000
_cell.length_c   1.000
_cell.angle_alpha   90.00
_cell.angle_beta   90.00
_cell.angle_gamma   90.00
#
_symmetry.space_group_name_H-M   'P 1'
#
loop_
_entity.id
_entity.type
_entity.pdbx_description
1 polymer ?
#
loop_
_entity_poly.entity_id
_entity_poly.type
_entity_poly.pdbx_seq_one_letter_code
_entity_poly.pdbx_strand_id
1 'polypeptide(L)'
;TEKFNGGYESWDSNRDKWCRSRNTFCKKYPRSQYNAAIHNIESIACYDYKAKIDSNVHRLHSVITNIQKDYRHFLLYDEQPLVGIDIANSQPYLLCLLFNPIFWEKDSNTTLNIGTLPTNIQSLFSQEHFVEIRDYVSSLTAEALQEYKQIASEGRVYDHIMSLINSRRNTTLDKKNVKTMMLIVFFSKNRYYHQQGATLKRLFDNTYPEIYSLIALAKRDNHAALACLLQSIESEIILHRCCKRIWKESNHQVPVFTIHDSIATTTEHVEWVKGIMQEELTNAIGIPPTLKEEQWNLSQVGHPQYLY
;
A
#
# COMPACT_ATOMS: atom_id res chain seq x y z
N THR A 1 2.48 22.21 -26.71
CA THR A 1 2.68 21.05 -27.62
C THR A 1 4.13 20.58 -27.61
N GLU A 2 5.12 21.48 -27.79
CA GLU A 2 6.55 21.12 -27.75
C GLU A 2 7.00 20.56 -26.39
N LYS A 3 6.53 21.13 -25.28
CA LYS A 3 6.84 20.62 -23.93
C LYS A 3 6.24 19.23 -23.67
N PHE A 4 5.10 18.94 -24.28
CA PHE A 4 4.48 17.62 -24.17
C PHE A 4 5.24 16.59 -25.02
N ASN A 5 5.62 16.93 -26.24
CA ASN A 5 6.39 16.08 -27.12
C ASN A 5 7.78 15.76 -26.54
N GLY A 6 8.49 16.76 -26.01
CA GLY A 6 9.78 16.53 -25.36
C GLY A 6 9.71 15.63 -24.14
N GLY A 7 8.58 15.62 -23.42
CA GLY A 7 8.34 14.67 -22.32
C GLY A 7 8.04 13.26 -22.80
N TYR A 8 7.34 13.13 -23.91
CA TYR A 8 7.02 11.85 -24.53
C TYR A 8 8.26 11.20 -25.16
N GLU A 9 9.07 11.97 -25.87
CA GLU A 9 10.35 11.51 -26.39
C GLU A 9 11.32 11.08 -25.27
N SER A 10 11.37 11.83 -24.18
CA SER A 10 12.15 11.47 -23.01
C SER A 10 11.65 10.18 -22.34
N TRP A 11 10.36 9.87 -22.43
CA TRP A 11 9.77 8.62 -21.94
C TRP A 11 10.14 7.44 -22.86
N ASP A 12 10.02 7.59 -24.17
CA ASP A 12 10.34 6.56 -25.16
C ASP A 12 11.83 6.19 -25.12
N SER A 13 12.69 7.20 -25.00
CA SER A 13 14.15 7.01 -24.98
C SER A 13 14.68 6.49 -23.63
N ASN A 14 13.92 6.62 -22.52
CA ASN A 14 14.37 6.28 -21.17
C ASN A 14 13.22 5.91 -20.22
N ARG A 15 12.51 4.83 -20.53
CA ARG A 15 11.38 4.32 -19.76
C ARG A 15 11.65 4.22 -18.24
N ASP A 16 12.84 3.79 -17.85
CA ASP A 16 13.23 3.68 -16.44
C ASP A 16 13.40 5.03 -15.74
N LYS A 17 13.86 6.05 -16.47
CA LYS A 17 13.94 7.42 -15.96
C LYS A 17 12.57 8.07 -15.87
N TRP A 18 11.68 7.77 -16.80
CA TRP A 18 10.31 8.26 -16.78
C TRP A 18 9.52 7.71 -15.56
N CYS A 19 9.61 6.41 -15.29
CA CYS A 19 8.97 5.79 -14.13
C CYS A 19 9.44 6.40 -12.80
N ARG A 20 10.72 6.78 -12.71
CA ARG A 20 11.28 7.47 -11.52
C ARG A 20 10.88 8.93 -11.42
N SER A 21 10.58 9.58 -12.52
CA SER A 21 10.29 11.02 -12.60
C SER A 21 8.81 11.33 -12.85
N ARG A 22 7.90 10.35 -12.71
CA ARG A 22 6.47 10.55 -13.01
C ARG A 22 5.88 11.79 -12.33
N ASN A 23 6.17 12.02 -11.06
CA ASN A 23 5.70 13.21 -10.35
C ASN A 23 6.31 14.50 -10.91
N THR A 24 7.57 14.45 -11.35
CA THR A 24 8.25 15.59 -11.99
C THR A 24 7.68 15.82 -13.39
N PHE A 25 7.39 14.74 -14.13
CA PHE A 25 6.74 14.81 -15.43
C PHE A 25 5.36 15.50 -15.32
N CYS A 26 4.51 15.06 -14.40
CA CYS A 26 3.20 15.66 -14.19
C CYS A 26 3.28 17.14 -13.80
N LYS A 27 4.22 17.53 -12.92
CA LYS A 27 4.46 18.95 -12.59
C LYS A 27 4.97 19.78 -13.78
N LYS A 28 5.79 19.16 -14.63
CA LYS A 28 6.35 19.81 -15.83
C LYS A 28 5.31 19.98 -16.94
N TYR A 29 4.23 19.18 -16.93
CA TYR A 29 3.17 19.19 -17.95
C TYR A 29 1.78 19.40 -17.34
N PRO A 30 1.45 20.63 -16.89
CA PRO A 30 0.18 20.95 -16.23
C PRO A 30 -1.06 20.57 -17.05
N ARG A 31 -0.96 20.67 -18.39
CA ARG A 31 -2.06 20.30 -19.29
C ARG A 31 -2.42 18.82 -19.23
N SER A 32 -1.42 17.95 -19.06
CA SER A 32 -1.67 16.51 -18.90
C SER A 32 -2.37 16.20 -17.57
N GLN A 33 -2.00 16.89 -16.50
CA GLN A 33 -2.71 16.78 -15.21
C GLN A 33 -4.15 17.28 -15.31
N TYR A 34 -4.34 18.42 -15.94
CA TYR A 34 -5.66 19.01 -16.17
C TYR A 34 -6.56 18.04 -16.96
N ASN A 35 -6.07 17.52 -18.09
CA ASN A 35 -6.83 16.59 -18.91
C ASN A 35 -7.19 15.29 -18.14
N ALA A 36 -6.27 14.76 -17.33
CA ALA A 36 -6.54 13.58 -16.49
C ALA A 36 -7.60 13.88 -15.42
N ALA A 37 -7.55 15.07 -14.81
CA ALA A 37 -8.54 15.50 -13.84
C ALA A 37 -9.93 15.64 -14.47
N ILE A 38 -10.02 16.34 -15.60
CA ILE A 38 -11.29 16.52 -16.34
C ILE A 38 -11.85 15.16 -16.74
N HIS A 39 -11.05 14.27 -17.31
CA HIS A 39 -11.51 12.93 -17.68
C HIS A 39 -12.10 12.16 -16.48
N ASN A 40 -11.44 12.20 -15.31
CA ASN A 40 -11.96 11.52 -14.11
C ASN A 40 -13.28 12.18 -13.63
N ILE A 41 -13.38 13.50 -13.65
CA ILE A 41 -14.59 14.22 -13.23
C ILE A 41 -15.74 13.94 -14.21
N GLU A 42 -15.50 13.98 -15.51
CA GLU A 42 -16.50 13.67 -16.54
C GLU A 42 -16.96 12.21 -16.43
N SER A 43 -16.04 11.27 -16.18
CA SER A 43 -16.41 9.86 -15.99
C SER A 43 -17.35 9.69 -14.80
N ILE A 44 -17.12 10.40 -13.70
CA ILE A 44 -18.00 10.35 -12.52
C ILE A 44 -19.36 11.00 -12.86
N ALA A 45 -19.36 12.19 -13.48
CA ALA A 45 -20.57 12.91 -13.85
C ALA A 45 -21.45 12.15 -14.86
N CYS A 46 -20.83 11.36 -15.74
CA CYS A 46 -21.51 10.52 -16.72
C CYS A 46 -21.83 9.10 -16.22
N TYR A 47 -21.60 8.81 -14.96
CA TYR A 47 -21.79 7.48 -14.35
C TYR A 47 -20.94 6.37 -15.02
N ASP A 48 -19.81 6.72 -15.63
CA ASP A 48 -18.88 5.76 -16.23
C ASP A 48 -17.94 5.19 -15.15
N TYR A 49 -18.47 4.34 -14.29
CA TYR A 49 -17.77 3.72 -13.17
C TYR A 49 -17.07 2.42 -13.57
N LYS A 50 -16.33 2.42 -14.67
CA LYS A 50 -15.57 1.25 -15.08
C LYS A 50 -14.63 0.83 -13.96
N ALA A 51 -14.79 -0.39 -13.50
CA ALA A 51 -13.96 -1.01 -12.51
C ALA A 51 -13.32 -2.27 -13.06
N LYS A 52 -12.05 -2.47 -12.78
CA LYS A 52 -11.29 -3.65 -13.22
C LYS A 52 -10.39 -4.12 -12.10
N ILE A 53 -10.42 -5.42 -11.83
CA ILE A 53 -9.39 -6.08 -11.01
C ILE A 53 -8.20 -6.39 -11.94
N ASP A 54 -7.01 -5.94 -11.59
CA ASP A 54 -5.81 -6.25 -12.36
C ASP A 54 -5.38 -7.71 -12.17
N SER A 55 -4.72 -8.27 -13.18
CA SER A 55 -4.30 -9.67 -13.17
C SER A 55 -2.97 -9.92 -12.45
N ASN A 56 -2.26 -8.88 -12.02
CA ASN A 56 -0.94 -9.03 -11.41
C ASN A 56 -1.04 -9.18 -9.90
N VAL A 57 -1.75 -8.25 -9.25
CA VAL A 57 -1.85 -8.17 -7.78
C VAL A 57 -3.29 -8.12 -7.28
N HIS A 58 -4.24 -8.27 -8.18
CA HIS A 58 -5.68 -8.36 -7.91
C HIS A 58 -6.28 -7.13 -7.22
N ARG A 59 -5.66 -5.95 -7.40
CA ARG A 59 -6.22 -4.68 -6.93
C ARG A 59 -7.37 -4.22 -7.81
N LEU A 60 -8.37 -3.61 -7.18
CA LEU A 60 -9.44 -2.92 -7.89
C LEU A 60 -8.93 -1.58 -8.42
N HIS A 61 -9.12 -1.35 -9.72
CA HIS A 61 -8.89 -0.08 -10.39
C HIS A 61 -10.22 0.47 -10.89
N SER A 62 -10.53 1.70 -10.51
CA SER A 62 -11.74 2.42 -10.91
C SER A 62 -11.40 3.90 -11.10
N VAL A 63 -12.37 4.69 -11.54
CA VAL A 63 -12.22 6.15 -11.58
C VAL A 63 -11.88 6.72 -10.20
N ILE A 64 -12.46 6.15 -9.12
CA ILE A 64 -12.21 6.60 -7.75
C ILE A 64 -10.76 6.33 -7.32
N THR A 65 -10.17 5.20 -7.71
CA THR A 65 -8.76 4.93 -7.42
C THR A 65 -7.79 5.82 -8.20
N ASN A 66 -8.23 6.35 -9.36
CA ASN A 66 -7.42 7.17 -10.25
C ASN A 66 -7.57 8.67 -9.99
N ILE A 67 -8.63 9.09 -9.28
CA ILE A 67 -8.85 10.50 -8.98
C ILE A 67 -7.74 11.03 -8.06
N GLN A 68 -7.24 12.23 -8.37
CA GLN A 68 -6.22 12.86 -7.54
C GLN A 68 -6.77 13.15 -6.14
N LYS A 69 -5.90 13.06 -5.14
CA LYS A 69 -6.28 13.20 -3.72
C LYS A 69 -7.08 14.48 -3.46
N ASP A 70 -6.63 15.61 -4.01
CA ASP A 70 -7.26 16.91 -3.81
C ASP A 70 -8.71 16.98 -4.35
N TYR A 71 -9.05 16.17 -5.35
CA TYR A 71 -10.40 16.13 -5.90
C TYR A 71 -11.34 15.19 -5.14
N ARG A 72 -10.84 14.31 -4.27
CA ARG A 72 -11.68 13.46 -3.41
C ARG A 72 -12.55 14.26 -2.48
N HIS A 73 -12.09 15.44 -2.05
CA HIS A 73 -12.85 16.36 -1.18
C HIS A 73 -14.14 16.91 -1.80
N PHE A 74 -14.32 16.74 -3.11
CA PHE A 74 -15.54 17.14 -3.83
C PHE A 74 -16.49 15.96 -4.09
N LEU A 75 -16.11 14.74 -3.70
CA LEU A 75 -16.96 13.56 -3.87
C LEU A 75 -17.99 13.48 -2.76
N LEU A 76 -19.24 13.33 -3.17
CA LEU A 76 -20.37 13.10 -2.28
C LEU A 76 -21.06 11.80 -2.71
N TYR A 77 -21.69 11.14 -1.77
CA TYR A 77 -22.63 10.06 -2.01
C TYR A 77 -23.98 10.44 -1.39
N ASP A 78 -25.04 10.56 -2.19
CA ASP A 78 -26.35 11.06 -1.76
C ASP A 78 -26.24 12.34 -0.92
N GLU A 79 -25.50 13.33 -1.46
CA GLU A 79 -25.22 14.63 -0.83
C GLU A 79 -24.40 14.57 0.47
N GLN A 80 -23.99 13.38 0.90
CA GLN A 80 -23.17 13.20 2.11
C GLN A 80 -21.68 13.15 1.78
N PRO A 81 -20.82 13.80 2.60
CA PRO A 81 -19.38 13.68 2.45
C PRO A 81 -18.91 12.27 2.80
N LEU A 82 -17.82 11.85 2.16
CA LEU A 82 -17.18 10.58 2.41
C LEU A 82 -16.05 10.71 3.44
N VAL A 83 -15.79 9.62 4.13
CA VAL A 83 -14.66 9.47 5.06
C VAL A 83 -13.86 8.25 4.64
N GLY A 84 -12.60 8.45 4.32
CA GLY A 84 -11.66 7.36 4.05
C GLY A 84 -11.08 6.81 5.34
N ILE A 85 -11.07 5.49 5.47
CA ILE A 85 -10.47 4.76 6.59
C ILE A 85 -9.25 4.03 6.03
N ASP A 86 -8.05 4.44 6.43
CA ASP A 86 -6.75 4.03 5.87
C ASP A 86 -5.91 3.25 6.89
N ILE A 87 -5.19 2.22 6.44
CA ILE A 87 -4.28 1.46 7.29
C ILE A 87 -2.99 2.25 7.50
N ALA A 88 -2.69 2.62 8.73
CA ALA A 88 -1.45 3.31 9.04
C ALA A 88 -0.23 2.42 8.76
N ASN A 89 0.69 2.91 7.91
CA ASN A 89 1.88 2.14 7.49
C ASN A 89 1.52 0.76 6.91
N SER A 90 0.54 0.67 5.99
CA SER A 90 -0.06 -0.57 5.49
C SER A 90 0.97 -1.64 5.10
N GLN A 91 1.96 -1.32 4.28
CA GLN A 91 2.95 -2.30 3.84
C GLN A 91 3.82 -2.87 4.98
N PRO A 92 4.37 -2.04 5.90
CA PRO A 92 5.00 -2.54 7.11
C PRO A 92 4.10 -3.39 8.01
N TYR A 93 2.81 -3.02 8.13
CA TYR A 93 1.84 -3.77 8.90
C TYR A 93 1.54 -5.13 8.26
N LEU A 94 1.25 -5.15 6.96
CA LEU A 94 0.98 -6.38 6.20
C LEU A 94 2.18 -7.35 6.19
N LEU A 95 3.41 -6.82 6.25
CA LEU A 95 4.61 -7.63 6.36
C LEU A 95 4.57 -8.55 7.59
N CYS A 96 3.89 -8.14 8.66
CA CYS A 96 3.79 -8.95 9.89
C CYS A 96 3.11 -10.31 9.68
N LEU A 97 2.26 -10.45 8.65
CA LEU A 97 1.69 -11.74 8.28
C LEU A 97 2.76 -12.75 7.86
N LEU A 98 3.79 -12.27 7.18
CA LEU A 98 4.87 -13.12 6.65
C LEU A 98 5.76 -13.72 7.76
N PHE A 99 5.66 -13.22 9.01
CA PHE A 99 6.32 -13.76 10.18
C PHE A 99 5.58 -14.97 10.79
N ASN A 100 4.45 -15.35 10.20
CA ASN A 100 3.69 -16.51 10.63
C ASN A 100 4.07 -17.72 9.75
N PRO A 101 4.67 -18.81 10.29
CA PRO A 101 5.01 -19.99 9.51
C PRO A 101 3.79 -20.60 8.79
N ILE A 102 2.61 -20.56 9.44
CA ILE A 102 1.35 -21.09 8.88
C ILE A 102 0.95 -20.37 7.60
N PHE A 103 1.29 -19.08 7.46
CA PHE A 103 1.04 -18.36 6.21
C PHE A 103 1.70 -19.02 4.99
N TRP A 104 2.86 -19.64 5.19
CA TRP A 104 3.65 -20.29 4.13
C TRP A 104 3.24 -21.74 3.86
N GLU A 105 2.25 -22.25 4.60
CA GLU A 105 1.65 -23.56 4.36
C GLU A 105 0.52 -23.43 3.33
N LYS A 106 0.52 -24.33 2.32
CA LYS A 106 -0.56 -24.38 1.31
C LYS A 106 -1.74 -25.17 1.85
N ASP A 107 -2.27 -24.81 3.01
CA ASP A 107 -3.45 -25.46 3.55
C ASP A 107 -4.73 -24.75 3.07
N SER A 108 -5.77 -25.54 2.78
CA SER A 108 -7.08 -25.08 2.32
C SER A 108 -7.98 -24.55 3.45
N ASN A 109 -7.48 -24.42 4.66
CA ASN A 109 -8.23 -23.93 5.80
C ASN A 109 -8.56 -22.44 5.68
N THR A 110 -9.56 -22.00 6.43
CA THR A 110 -10.20 -20.67 6.35
C THR A 110 -9.30 -19.49 6.70
N THR A 111 -8.11 -19.69 7.20
CA THR A 111 -7.12 -18.65 7.52
C THR A 111 -6.39 -18.19 6.27
N LEU A 112 -6.04 -16.90 6.21
CA LEU A 112 -5.25 -16.34 5.12
C LEU A 112 -3.85 -16.97 5.09
N ASN A 113 -3.56 -17.66 4.01
CA ASN A 113 -2.26 -18.28 3.75
C ASN A 113 -1.91 -18.17 2.26
N ILE A 114 -0.69 -18.55 1.90
CA ILE A 114 -0.23 -18.43 0.50
C ILE A 114 -1.08 -19.27 -0.46
N GLY A 115 -1.66 -20.38 -0.03
CA GLY A 115 -2.53 -21.25 -0.83
C GLY A 115 -3.90 -20.64 -1.12
N THR A 116 -4.36 -19.65 -0.32
CA THR A 116 -5.61 -18.92 -0.54
C THR A 116 -5.44 -17.74 -1.51
N LEU A 117 -4.21 -17.32 -1.79
CA LEU A 117 -3.93 -16.27 -2.74
C LEU A 117 -4.01 -16.77 -4.19
N PRO A 118 -4.19 -15.87 -5.17
CA PRO A 118 -4.24 -16.23 -6.58
C PRO A 118 -3.01 -17.02 -7.06
N THR A 119 -3.21 -17.94 -8.00
CA THR A 119 -2.17 -18.86 -8.48
C THR A 119 -0.94 -18.17 -9.08
N ASN A 120 -1.13 -17.00 -9.73
CA ASN A 120 -0.03 -16.20 -10.25
C ASN A 120 0.87 -15.64 -9.13
N ILE A 121 0.33 -15.38 -7.94
CA ILE A 121 1.11 -14.97 -6.76
C ILE A 121 1.84 -16.17 -6.17
N GLN A 122 1.15 -17.30 -6.05
CA GLN A 122 1.77 -18.54 -5.57
C GLN A 122 2.95 -18.96 -6.45
N SER A 123 2.84 -18.79 -7.78
CA SER A 123 3.87 -19.16 -8.75
C SER A 123 5.11 -18.23 -8.76
N LEU A 124 5.09 -17.13 -8.01
CA LEU A 124 6.28 -16.29 -7.81
C LEU A 124 7.36 -16.98 -6.96
N PHE A 125 7.00 -18.06 -6.28
CA PHE A 125 7.86 -18.81 -5.38
C PHE A 125 7.89 -20.28 -5.82
N SER A 126 9.09 -20.86 -5.99
CA SER A 126 9.21 -22.31 -6.20
C SER A 126 8.86 -23.08 -4.93
N GLN A 127 8.61 -24.39 -5.05
CA GLN A 127 8.32 -25.22 -3.88
C GLN A 127 9.48 -25.23 -2.88
N GLU A 128 10.71 -25.28 -3.37
CA GLU A 128 11.91 -25.22 -2.53
C GLU A 128 12.01 -23.88 -1.81
N HIS A 129 11.69 -22.79 -2.49
CA HIS A 129 11.69 -21.44 -1.93
C HIS A 129 10.66 -21.29 -0.81
N PHE A 130 9.46 -21.87 -0.95
CA PHE A 130 8.47 -21.89 0.12
C PHE A 130 8.99 -22.60 1.38
N VAL A 131 9.59 -23.77 1.21
CA VAL A 131 10.15 -24.54 2.33
C VAL A 131 11.22 -23.71 3.05
N GLU A 132 12.12 -23.12 2.30
CA GLU A 132 13.21 -22.30 2.84
C GLU A 132 12.69 -21.08 3.63
N ILE A 133 11.69 -20.36 3.08
CA ILE A 133 11.08 -19.22 3.79
C ILE A 133 10.38 -19.70 5.06
N ARG A 134 9.58 -20.75 4.98
CA ARG A 134 8.88 -21.31 6.13
C ARG A 134 9.84 -21.73 7.24
N ASP A 135 10.90 -22.46 6.87
CA ASP A 135 11.89 -22.95 7.83
C ASP A 135 12.65 -21.78 8.46
N TYR A 136 12.99 -20.74 7.66
CA TYR A 136 13.58 -19.51 8.18
C TYR A 136 12.64 -18.83 9.18
N VAL A 137 11.38 -18.61 8.81
CA VAL A 137 10.39 -17.96 9.70
C VAL A 137 10.16 -18.79 10.97
N SER A 138 10.14 -20.12 10.88
CA SER A 138 10.00 -21.00 12.04
C SER A 138 11.22 -20.95 12.99
N SER A 139 12.37 -20.54 12.51
CA SER A 139 13.57 -20.36 13.32
C SER A 139 13.64 -19.03 14.06
N LEU A 140 12.76 -18.07 13.70
CA LEU A 140 12.74 -16.75 14.32
C LEU A 140 12.15 -16.81 15.73
N THR A 141 12.76 -16.12 16.66
CA THR A 141 12.23 -16.02 18.03
C THR A 141 11.16 -14.92 18.11
N ALA A 142 10.25 -15.08 19.07
CA ALA A 142 9.20 -14.08 19.31
C ALA A 142 9.81 -12.72 19.67
N GLU A 143 10.89 -12.70 20.43
CA GLU A 143 11.59 -11.48 20.87
C GLU A 143 12.14 -10.68 19.69
N ALA A 144 12.73 -11.34 18.69
CA ALA A 144 13.29 -10.70 17.50
C ALA A 144 12.23 -9.92 16.69
N LEU A 145 10.96 -10.37 16.76
CA LEU A 145 9.86 -9.81 16.00
C LEU A 145 8.96 -8.86 16.81
N GLN A 146 9.02 -8.93 18.15
CA GLN A 146 8.05 -8.27 19.03
C GLN A 146 8.08 -6.75 18.86
N GLU A 147 9.25 -6.13 18.88
CA GLU A 147 9.39 -4.69 18.73
C GLU A 147 8.80 -4.21 17.40
N TYR A 148 9.15 -4.88 16.30
CA TYR A 148 8.64 -4.51 14.99
C TYR A 148 7.12 -4.68 14.88
N LYS A 149 6.57 -5.79 15.37
CA LYS A 149 5.13 -6.04 15.38
C LYS A 149 4.38 -4.97 16.17
N GLN A 150 4.90 -4.58 17.33
CA GLN A 150 4.30 -3.53 18.15
C GLN A 150 4.29 -2.19 17.41
N ILE A 151 5.42 -1.77 16.86
CA ILE A 151 5.56 -0.49 16.15
C ILE A 151 4.70 -0.49 14.88
N ALA A 152 4.59 -1.62 14.18
CA ALA A 152 3.75 -1.78 13.00
C ALA A 152 2.26 -1.70 13.34
N SER A 153 1.82 -2.37 14.41
CA SER A 153 0.46 -2.31 14.96
C SER A 153 0.06 -0.88 15.33
N GLU A 154 0.96 -0.13 15.98
CA GLU A 154 0.75 1.27 16.37
C GLU A 154 0.86 2.26 15.20
N GLY A 155 1.17 1.80 13.99
CA GLY A 155 1.33 2.63 12.80
C GLY A 155 2.51 3.61 12.89
N ARG A 156 3.56 3.29 13.66
CA ARG A 156 4.70 4.17 13.98
C ARG A 156 6.02 3.76 13.31
N VAL A 157 6.02 2.80 12.38
CA VAL A 157 7.28 2.30 11.76
C VAL A 157 8.10 3.44 11.15
N TYR A 158 7.46 4.36 10.42
CA TYR A 158 8.18 5.47 9.79
C TYR A 158 8.71 6.48 10.81
N ASP A 159 7.94 6.77 11.86
CA ASP A 159 8.35 7.70 12.93
C ASP A 159 9.50 7.11 13.75
N HIS A 160 9.44 5.82 14.06
CA HIS A 160 10.50 5.11 14.77
C HIS A 160 11.81 5.10 13.97
N ILE A 161 11.77 4.69 12.70
CA ILE A 161 12.96 4.68 11.84
C ILE A 161 13.51 6.10 11.65
N MET A 162 12.64 7.11 11.50
CA MET A 162 13.05 8.51 11.43
C MET A 162 13.83 8.94 12.67
N SER A 163 13.33 8.63 13.86
CA SER A 163 14.01 8.89 15.13
C SER A 163 15.38 8.22 15.21
N LEU A 164 15.46 6.94 14.84
CA LEU A 164 16.73 6.20 14.83
C LEU A 164 17.77 6.80 13.88
N ILE A 165 17.34 7.23 12.70
CA ILE A 165 18.24 7.83 11.71
C ILE A 165 18.73 9.19 12.22
N ASN A 166 17.81 10.04 12.65
CA ASN A 166 18.13 11.40 13.07
C ASN A 166 19.07 11.40 14.29
N SER A 167 18.80 10.51 15.27
CA SER A 167 19.66 10.39 16.46
C SER A 167 21.06 9.86 16.15
N ARG A 168 21.18 8.85 15.26
CA ARG A 168 22.48 8.21 14.94
C ARG A 168 23.36 9.02 13.99
N ARG A 169 22.77 9.89 13.16
CA ARG A 169 23.47 10.60 12.09
C ARG A 169 23.48 12.11 12.23
N ASN A 170 22.86 12.66 13.27
CA ASN A 170 22.66 14.09 13.43
C ASN A 170 22.07 14.76 12.17
N THR A 171 21.04 14.13 11.58
CA THR A 171 20.34 14.57 10.37
C THR A 171 18.91 14.98 10.71
N THR A 172 18.28 15.74 9.81
CA THR A 172 16.88 16.17 9.93
C THR A 172 16.06 15.61 8.78
N LEU A 173 15.92 14.27 8.72
CA LEU A 173 15.06 13.63 7.75
C LEU A 173 13.59 13.79 8.15
N ASP A 174 12.75 14.10 7.18
CA ASP A 174 11.31 14.15 7.35
C ASP A 174 10.64 12.77 7.12
N LYS A 175 9.41 12.64 7.56
CA LYS A 175 8.61 11.41 7.44
C LYS A 175 8.40 10.96 5.98
N LYS A 176 8.27 11.92 5.04
CA LYS A 176 8.10 11.63 3.61
C LYS A 176 9.35 10.98 3.02
N ASN A 177 10.51 11.48 3.39
CA ASN A 177 11.79 10.90 3.01
C ASN A 177 11.89 9.47 3.54
N VAL A 178 11.61 9.23 4.83
CA VAL A 178 11.65 7.89 5.42
C VAL A 178 10.65 6.95 4.74
N LYS A 179 9.43 7.39 4.45
CA LYS A 179 8.47 6.58 3.68
C LYS A 179 9.02 6.15 2.32
N THR A 180 9.60 7.09 1.56
CA THR A 180 10.23 6.79 0.26
C THR A 180 11.36 5.78 0.42
N MET A 181 12.11 5.93 1.45
CA MET A 181 13.24 5.08 1.79
C MET A 181 12.80 3.67 2.17
N MET A 182 11.73 3.50 2.95
CA MET A 182 11.16 2.19 3.26
C MET A 182 10.67 1.46 2.01
N LEU A 183 10.11 2.18 1.03
CA LEU A 183 9.77 1.60 -0.27
C LEU A 183 11.02 1.02 -0.97
N ILE A 184 12.18 1.64 -0.83
CA ILE A 184 13.43 1.11 -1.35
C ILE A 184 13.83 -0.19 -0.62
N VAL A 185 13.67 -0.26 0.69
CA VAL A 185 13.94 -1.48 1.48
C VAL A 185 13.08 -2.62 0.97
N PHE A 186 11.78 -2.42 0.85
CA PHE A 186 10.84 -3.47 0.46
C PHE A 186 10.96 -3.87 -1.01
N PHE A 187 11.10 -2.91 -1.94
CA PHE A 187 10.84 -3.16 -3.35
C PHE A 187 12.06 -3.05 -4.26
N SER A 188 13.23 -2.57 -3.79
CA SER A 188 14.44 -2.58 -4.60
C SER A 188 15.05 -3.99 -4.71
N LYS A 189 15.79 -4.24 -5.79
CA LYS A 189 16.55 -5.49 -5.96
C LYS A 189 17.53 -5.72 -4.80
N ASN A 190 17.79 -6.98 -4.45
CA ASN A 190 18.75 -7.32 -3.39
C ASN A 190 20.15 -6.77 -3.69
N ARG A 191 20.63 -6.87 -4.95
CA ARG A 191 21.93 -6.34 -5.39
C ARG A 191 22.10 -4.81 -5.17
N TYR A 192 20.98 -4.06 -5.01
CA TYR A 192 21.04 -2.63 -4.71
C TYR A 192 21.69 -2.34 -3.34
N TYR A 193 21.73 -3.32 -2.44
CA TYR A 193 22.36 -3.23 -1.11
C TYR A 193 23.81 -2.72 -1.15
N HIS A 194 24.56 -3.12 -2.16
CA HIS A 194 25.97 -2.76 -2.34
C HIS A 194 26.20 -1.40 -3.02
N GLN A 195 25.14 -0.73 -3.45
CA GLN A 195 25.25 0.58 -4.10
C GLN A 195 25.38 1.71 -3.07
N GLN A 196 26.02 2.81 -3.49
CA GLN A 196 26.25 3.97 -2.62
C GLN A 196 24.95 4.56 -2.05
N GLY A 197 23.85 4.59 -2.85
CA GLY A 197 22.53 5.07 -2.41
C GLY A 197 21.76 4.15 -1.46
N ALA A 198 22.28 2.95 -1.13
CA ALA A 198 21.55 1.95 -0.33
C ALA A 198 21.71 2.14 1.20
N THR A 199 22.16 3.29 1.64
CA THR A 199 22.45 3.56 3.04
C THR A 199 21.32 3.17 4.01
N LEU A 200 20.08 3.42 3.62
CA LEU A 200 18.93 3.09 4.47
C LEU A 200 18.61 1.60 4.49
N LYS A 201 18.80 0.94 3.36
CA LYS A 201 18.65 -0.50 3.29
C LYS A 201 19.59 -1.17 4.28
N ARG A 202 20.83 -0.69 4.35
CA ARG A 202 21.82 -1.14 5.34
C ARG A 202 21.46 -0.73 6.78
N LEU A 203 20.89 0.45 6.96
CA LEU A 203 20.43 0.86 8.29
C LEU A 203 19.27 0.00 8.78
N PHE A 204 18.31 -0.29 7.91
CA PHE A 204 17.20 -1.18 8.24
C PHE A 204 17.69 -2.58 8.58
N ASP A 205 18.61 -3.14 7.80
CA ASP A 205 19.25 -4.42 8.05
C ASP A 205 19.96 -4.43 9.42
N ASN A 206 20.76 -3.40 9.72
CA ASN A 206 21.43 -3.27 11.01
C ASN A 206 20.48 -3.10 12.21
N THR A 207 19.23 -2.69 11.97
CA THR A 207 18.24 -2.47 13.04
C THR A 207 17.34 -3.70 13.21
N TYR A 208 16.97 -4.32 12.11
CA TYR A 208 16.06 -5.47 12.03
C TYR A 208 16.62 -6.54 11.10
N PRO A 209 17.76 -7.18 11.46
CA PRO A 209 18.45 -8.12 10.57
C PRO A 209 17.61 -9.34 10.20
N GLU A 210 16.83 -9.85 11.13
CA GLU A 210 15.95 -10.99 10.89
C GLU A 210 14.85 -10.65 9.88
N ILE A 211 14.25 -9.47 10.03
CA ILE A 211 13.19 -9.00 9.13
C ILE A 211 13.76 -8.68 7.75
N TYR A 212 14.94 -8.06 7.71
CA TYR A 212 15.62 -7.79 6.44
C TYR A 212 15.98 -9.07 5.70
N SER A 213 16.44 -10.09 6.41
CA SER A 213 16.75 -11.41 5.84
C SER A 213 15.51 -12.07 5.24
N LEU A 214 14.35 -12.00 5.91
CA LEU A 214 13.09 -12.46 5.33
C LEU A 214 12.71 -11.69 4.06
N ILE A 215 12.82 -10.34 4.11
CA ILE A 215 12.57 -9.48 2.94
C ILE A 215 13.51 -9.85 1.77
N ALA A 216 14.79 -10.06 2.06
CA ALA A 216 15.78 -10.43 1.05
C ALA A 216 15.52 -11.83 0.49
N LEU A 217 15.15 -12.78 1.35
CA LEU A 217 14.78 -14.13 0.96
C LEU A 217 13.55 -14.12 0.05
N ALA A 218 12.47 -13.45 0.43
CA ALA A 218 11.26 -13.35 -0.38
C ALA A 218 11.48 -12.71 -1.76
N LYS A 219 12.55 -11.94 -1.94
CA LYS A 219 12.93 -11.28 -3.21
C LYS A 219 14.08 -11.96 -3.97
N ARG A 220 14.56 -13.12 -3.50
CA ARG A 220 15.78 -13.74 -4.05
C ARG A 220 15.67 -13.98 -5.55
N ASP A 221 14.66 -14.68 -5.97
CA ASP A 221 14.53 -15.14 -7.36
C ASP A 221 13.80 -14.09 -8.21
N ASN A 222 12.86 -13.38 -7.61
CA ASN A 222 12.12 -12.30 -8.25
C ASN A 222 11.99 -11.09 -7.32
N HIS A 223 12.66 -9.99 -7.65
CA HIS A 223 12.65 -8.78 -6.82
C HIS A 223 11.25 -8.14 -6.66
N ALA A 224 10.30 -8.45 -7.53
CA ALA A 224 8.92 -7.97 -7.46
C ALA A 224 8.03 -8.88 -6.59
N ALA A 225 8.49 -10.09 -6.23
CA ALA A 225 7.66 -11.09 -5.55
C ALA A 225 7.09 -10.55 -4.23
N LEU A 226 7.89 -9.90 -3.40
CA LEU A 226 7.42 -9.30 -2.15
C LEU A 226 6.37 -8.20 -2.40
N ALA A 227 6.58 -7.34 -3.39
CA ALA A 227 5.62 -6.28 -3.73
C ALA A 227 4.27 -6.87 -4.18
N CYS A 228 4.32 -7.86 -5.09
CA CYS A 228 3.12 -8.53 -5.57
C CYS A 228 2.41 -9.28 -4.44
N LEU A 229 3.17 -9.94 -3.57
CA LEU A 229 2.62 -10.66 -2.43
C LEU A 229 1.89 -9.73 -1.45
N LEU A 230 2.54 -8.66 -0.97
CA LEU A 230 1.93 -7.71 -0.03
C LEU A 230 0.71 -7.00 -0.62
N GLN A 231 0.75 -6.64 -1.90
CA GLN A 231 -0.39 -6.02 -2.59
C GLN A 231 -1.54 -7.00 -2.82
N SER A 232 -1.25 -8.27 -3.05
CA SER A 232 -2.29 -9.30 -3.16
C SER A 232 -2.92 -9.63 -1.79
N ILE A 233 -2.13 -9.67 -0.72
CA ILE A 233 -2.63 -9.79 0.66
C ILE A 233 -3.56 -8.61 0.99
N GLU A 234 -3.15 -7.39 0.66
CA GLU A 234 -3.96 -6.18 0.83
C GLU A 234 -5.31 -6.32 0.12
N SER A 235 -5.29 -6.72 -1.15
CA SER A 235 -6.50 -6.90 -1.94
C SER A 235 -7.40 -8.00 -1.37
N GLU A 236 -6.83 -9.12 -0.94
CA GLU A 236 -7.59 -10.22 -0.33
C GLU A 236 -8.31 -9.75 0.95
N ILE A 237 -7.62 -9.00 1.82
CA ILE A 237 -8.24 -8.53 3.06
C ILE A 237 -9.27 -7.43 2.77
N ILE A 238 -8.92 -6.41 2.00
CA ILE A 238 -9.79 -5.25 1.78
C ILE A 238 -11.00 -5.60 0.92
N LEU A 239 -10.78 -6.24 -0.25
CA LEU A 239 -11.89 -6.51 -1.19
C LEU A 239 -12.68 -7.76 -0.80
N HIS A 240 -12.00 -8.87 -0.52
CA HIS A 240 -12.66 -10.16 -0.39
C HIS A 240 -13.09 -10.50 1.04
N ARG A 241 -12.54 -9.82 2.06
CA ARG A 241 -12.97 -9.97 3.44
C ARG A 241 -13.77 -8.75 3.91
N CYS A 242 -13.15 -7.57 4.03
CA CYS A 242 -13.83 -6.37 4.53
C CYS A 242 -15.02 -5.97 3.67
N CYS A 243 -14.83 -5.64 2.39
CA CYS A 243 -15.92 -5.15 1.54
C CYS A 243 -17.03 -6.20 1.36
N LYS A 244 -16.67 -7.48 1.18
CA LYS A 244 -17.65 -8.55 1.05
C LYS A 244 -18.48 -8.75 2.32
N ARG A 245 -17.86 -8.61 3.50
CA ARG A 245 -18.54 -8.67 4.79
C ARG A 245 -19.46 -7.47 5.00
N ILE A 246 -18.96 -6.25 4.73
CA ILE A 246 -19.75 -5.01 4.79
C ILE A 246 -20.98 -5.15 3.88
N TRP A 247 -20.79 -5.55 2.63
CA TRP A 247 -21.86 -5.72 1.65
C TRP A 247 -22.93 -6.71 2.12
N LYS A 248 -22.48 -7.85 2.67
CA LYS A 248 -23.39 -8.90 3.17
C LYS A 248 -24.14 -8.47 4.45
N GLU A 249 -23.44 -7.95 5.45
CA GLU A 249 -24.02 -7.62 6.76
C GLU A 249 -24.91 -6.38 6.71
N SER A 250 -24.64 -5.44 5.78
CA SER A 250 -25.49 -4.27 5.56
C SER A 250 -26.71 -4.53 4.68
N ASN A 251 -26.92 -5.77 4.19
CA ASN A 251 -27.90 -6.04 3.14
C ASN A 251 -27.76 -5.10 1.94
N HIS A 252 -26.51 -4.79 1.54
CA HIS A 252 -26.17 -3.94 0.38
C HIS A 252 -26.54 -2.44 0.55
N GLN A 253 -26.76 -1.98 1.76
CA GLN A 253 -27.21 -0.60 2.02
C GLN A 253 -26.05 0.37 2.27
N VAL A 254 -24.91 -0.11 2.76
CA VAL A 254 -23.77 0.76 3.08
C VAL A 254 -22.88 0.96 1.85
N PRO A 255 -22.73 2.22 1.39
CA PRO A 255 -21.83 2.52 0.28
C PRO A 255 -20.37 2.36 0.70
N VAL A 256 -19.57 1.69 -0.13
CA VAL A 256 -18.13 1.54 0.07
C VAL A 256 -17.36 1.82 -1.21
N PHE A 257 -16.28 2.57 -1.09
CA PHE A 257 -15.35 2.89 -2.17
C PHE A 257 -13.94 2.55 -1.72
N THR A 258 -13.25 1.70 -2.47
CA THR A 258 -11.89 1.29 -2.08
C THR A 258 -10.82 2.07 -2.83
N ILE A 259 -9.77 2.43 -2.12
CA ILE A 259 -8.55 2.99 -2.71
C ILE A 259 -7.38 2.23 -2.09
N HIS A 260 -7.00 1.12 -2.71
CA HIS A 260 -5.93 0.23 -2.27
C HIS A 260 -6.16 -0.28 -0.83
N ASP A 261 -5.41 0.23 0.13
CA ASP A 261 -5.44 -0.11 1.56
C ASP A 261 -6.47 0.68 2.38
N SER A 262 -7.36 1.42 1.71
CA SER A 262 -8.40 2.19 2.37
C SER A 262 -9.80 1.86 1.87
N ILE A 263 -10.79 2.05 2.76
CA ILE A 263 -12.23 2.01 2.44
C ILE A 263 -12.82 3.36 2.80
N ALA A 264 -13.51 3.99 1.85
CA ALA A 264 -14.28 5.19 2.09
C ALA A 264 -15.78 4.88 2.14
N THR A 265 -16.49 5.50 3.06
CA THR A 265 -17.93 5.37 3.28
C THR A 265 -18.52 6.71 3.74
N THR A 266 -19.84 6.80 3.90
CA THR A 266 -20.51 7.98 4.45
C THR A 266 -20.25 8.11 5.96
N THR A 267 -20.34 9.33 6.48
CA THR A 267 -19.97 9.64 7.89
C THR A 267 -20.71 8.77 8.90
N GLU A 268 -21.98 8.46 8.67
CA GLU A 268 -22.81 7.64 9.56
C GLU A 268 -22.34 6.19 9.70
N HIS A 269 -21.63 5.66 8.71
CA HIS A 269 -21.17 4.25 8.66
C HIS A 269 -19.71 4.06 9.06
N VAL A 270 -18.96 5.14 9.31
CA VAL A 270 -17.50 5.10 9.55
C VAL A 270 -17.13 4.15 10.68
N GLU A 271 -17.75 4.29 11.86
CA GLU A 271 -17.40 3.49 13.03
C GLU A 271 -17.68 2.00 12.81
N TRP A 272 -18.79 1.68 12.15
CA TRP A 272 -19.14 0.30 11.84
C TRP A 272 -18.16 -0.33 10.81
N VAL A 273 -17.89 0.38 9.73
CA VAL A 273 -16.93 -0.08 8.70
C VAL A 273 -15.52 -0.22 9.28
N LYS A 274 -15.10 0.73 10.12
CA LYS A 274 -13.84 0.71 10.83
C LYS A 274 -13.72 -0.50 11.77
N GLY A 275 -14.82 -0.84 12.48
CA GLY A 275 -14.91 -2.05 13.30
C GLY A 275 -14.67 -3.31 12.48
N ILE A 276 -15.32 -3.46 11.33
CA ILE A 276 -15.11 -4.59 10.43
C ILE A 276 -13.66 -4.65 9.92
N MET A 277 -13.10 -3.51 9.49
CA MET A 277 -11.69 -3.47 9.07
C MET A 277 -10.75 -3.88 10.20
N GLN A 278 -11.00 -3.39 11.43
CA GLN A 278 -10.21 -3.75 12.61
C GLN A 278 -10.23 -5.26 12.88
N GLU A 279 -11.39 -5.87 12.83
CA GLU A 279 -11.58 -7.31 13.07
C GLU A 279 -10.92 -8.15 11.98
N GLU A 280 -11.24 -7.87 10.70
CA GLU A 280 -10.71 -8.66 9.58
C GLU A 280 -9.18 -8.57 9.46
N LEU A 281 -8.62 -7.38 9.66
CA LEU A 281 -7.17 -7.17 9.67
C LEU A 281 -6.50 -7.87 10.86
N THR A 282 -7.10 -7.79 12.06
CA THR A 282 -6.59 -8.47 13.24
C THR A 282 -6.62 -10.00 13.06
N ASN A 283 -7.73 -10.52 12.54
CA ASN A 283 -7.88 -11.95 12.27
C ASN A 283 -6.89 -12.46 11.21
N ALA A 284 -6.61 -11.64 10.19
CA ALA A 284 -5.70 -12.01 9.12
C ALA A 284 -4.22 -11.94 9.54
N ILE A 285 -3.83 -10.88 10.27
CA ILE A 285 -2.42 -10.55 10.55
C ILE A 285 -1.98 -11.06 11.93
N GLY A 286 -2.93 -11.25 12.86
CA GLY A 286 -2.65 -11.68 14.24
C GLY A 286 -2.32 -10.53 15.21
N ILE A 287 -2.32 -9.27 14.75
CA ILE A 287 -2.14 -8.06 15.56
C ILE A 287 -3.11 -6.98 15.08
N PRO A 288 -3.65 -6.12 15.97
CA PRO A 288 -4.57 -5.07 15.57
C PRO A 288 -3.87 -3.97 14.76
N PRO A 289 -4.52 -3.41 13.70
CA PRO A 289 -4.00 -2.26 12.98
C PRO A 289 -4.30 -0.95 13.71
N THR A 290 -3.52 0.08 13.41
CA THR A 290 -3.96 1.47 13.61
C THR A 290 -4.65 1.94 12.33
N LEU A 291 -5.94 2.31 12.42
CA LEU A 291 -6.72 2.88 11.33
C LEU A 291 -6.81 4.40 11.48
N LYS A 292 -6.64 5.11 10.36
CA LYS A 292 -6.73 6.58 10.29
C LYS A 292 -7.90 7.00 9.45
N GLU A 293 -8.60 8.02 9.90
CA GLU A 293 -9.70 8.62 9.16
C GLU A 293 -9.22 9.86 8.40
N GLU A 294 -9.67 9.97 7.15
CA GLU A 294 -9.45 11.12 6.30
C GLU A 294 -10.82 11.65 5.83
N GLN A 295 -11.20 12.84 6.30
CA GLN A 295 -12.43 13.50 5.88
C GLN A 295 -12.32 13.99 4.43
N TRP A 296 -13.22 13.56 3.56
CA TRP A 296 -13.32 14.06 2.19
C TRP A 296 -14.38 15.16 2.11
N ASN A 297 -14.03 16.34 2.61
CA ASN A 297 -14.93 17.49 2.58
C ASN A 297 -14.19 18.77 2.20
N LEU A 298 -14.94 19.77 1.77
CA LEU A 298 -14.39 21.03 1.27
C LEU A 298 -13.64 21.84 2.34
N SER A 299 -13.88 21.61 3.62
CA SER A 299 -13.17 22.32 4.70
C SER A 299 -11.69 21.93 4.78
N GLN A 300 -11.31 20.77 4.20
CA GLN A 300 -9.94 20.29 4.11
C GLN A 300 -9.20 20.84 2.88
N VAL A 301 -9.90 21.44 1.94
CA VAL A 301 -9.29 22.12 0.78
C VAL A 301 -8.77 23.45 1.30
N GLY A 302 -7.49 23.51 1.65
CA GLY A 302 -6.82 24.78 1.96
C GLY A 302 -7.12 25.77 0.85
N HIS A 303 -7.38 27.04 1.19
CA HIS A 303 -7.68 28.10 0.23
C HIS A 303 -6.73 27.99 -0.95
N PRO A 304 -7.22 27.91 -2.18
CA PRO A 304 -6.38 27.77 -3.36
C PRO A 304 -5.55 29.05 -3.52
N GLN A 305 -4.31 29.00 -3.07
CA GLN A 305 -3.31 30.06 -3.37
C GLN A 305 -2.90 30.08 -4.85
N TYR A 306 -3.63 29.35 -5.71
CA TYR A 306 -3.28 29.15 -7.12
C TYR A 306 -4.46 29.34 -8.10
N LEU A 307 -5.42 30.17 -7.77
CA LEU A 307 -6.46 30.58 -8.72
C LEU A 307 -6.26 32.03 -9.21
N TYR A 308 -5.03 32.35 -9.65
CA TYR A 308 -4.80 33.52 -10.53
C TYR A 308 -3.60 33.25 -11.43
#